data_4638c992baf82d2455af14f018147963
#
_entry.id   4638c992baf82d2455af14f018147963
#
_cell.length_a   1.000
_cell.length_b   1.000
_cell.length_c   1.000
_cell.angle_alpha   90.00
_cell.angle_beta   90.00
_cell.angle_gamma   90.00
#
_symmetry.space_group_name_H-M   'P 1'
#
loop_
_entity.id
_entity.type
_entity.pdbx_description
1 polymer ?
#
loop_
_entity_poly.entity_id
_entity_poly.type
_entity_poly.pdbx_seq_one_letter_code
_entity_poly.pdbx_strand_id
1 'polypeptide(L)'
;MPVPAVNGGAVENLIDFYLDYNDRHKLHDITIYSLWNDDVANHHALLSEVNHYKYINTNSKWYKVKKYLYKKLHKEKFYHYSVELYLDEVIKDIRSKLFDIIIIENRPGFILYISKRIKSNFILHLHNDFLNKDTLNASEIVNSYLGVVCVSDFITNRVNQIKSNHKKCITIHNAIDIHSFHQAEPIKRESLGLNENDFVIVYSGRLTKEKGILQLIKALKKTNMPQNLKLLIIGASGYGKDLYSNSFVKELEEESTSINDKVIFTGFVDYIKIPSHLKTADIAVVPSMWDEPFGLTVVEAMAAGLPLITTRSGGIPEICEGVATIIERENVVKNLANAILDLYQHPQKREAMSKASLERSKLFDKDTYAKNLFSAIEMSFS
;
A
#
# COMPACT_ATOMS: atom_id res chain seq x y z
N MET A 1 9.72 3.12 -7.52
CA MET A 1 9.01 3.42 -8.80
C MET A 1 9.09 4.92 -9.03
N PRO A 2 8.70 5.46 -10.17
CA PRO A 2 8.70 6.91 -10.41
C PRO A 2 7.57 7.62 -9.64
N VAL A 3 7.79 8.91 -9.36
CA VAL A 3 6.78 9.87 -8.89
C VAL A 3 6.69 10.95 -9.98
N PRO A 4 5.52 11.28 -10.52
CA PRO A 4 4.17 10.74 -10.20
C PRO A 4 4.01 9.24 -10.42
N ALA A 5 2.98 8.66 -9.81
CA ALA A 5 2.72 7.21 -9.75
C ALA A 5 2.21 6.60 -11.07
N VAL A 6 2.85 6.92 -12.20
CA VAL A 6 2.44 6.49 -13.56
C VAL A 6 2.37 4.98 -13.75
N ASN A 7 3.09 4.22 -12.91
CA ASN A 7 3.06 2.75 -12.91
C ASN A 7 2.27 2.17 -11.73
N GLY A 8 1.49 3.01 -11.05
CA GLY A 8 0.87 2.66 -9.79
C GLY A 8 1.90 2.56 -8.65
N GLY A 9 1.48 2.00 -7.53
CA GLY A 9 2.30 1.83 -6.34
C GLY A 9 1.71 2.57 -5.15
N ALA A 10 1.57 1.85 -4.02
CA ALA A 10 0.93 2.41 -2.83
C ALA A 10 1.68 3.62 -2.27
N VAL A 11 3.02 3.55 -2.22
CA VAL A 11 3.85 4.63 -1.69
C VAL A 11 3.85 5.84 -2.63
N GLU A 12 3.96 5.59 -3.93
CA GLU A 12 3.99 6.63 -4.95
C GLU A 12 2.66 7.39 -5.01
N ASN A 13 1.51 6.70 -4.92
CA ASN A 13 0.19 7.34 -4.81
C ASN A 13 0.07 8.22 -3.56
N LEU A 14 0.61 7.78 -2.42
CA LEU A 14 0.60 8.58 -1.18
C LEU A 14 1.45 9.84 -1.32
N ILE A 15 2.58 9.75 -2.03
CA ILE A 15 3.41 10.91 -2.36
C ILE A 15 2.62 11.87 -3.26
N ASP A 16 1.96 11.37 -4.30
CA ASP A 16 1.14 12.19 -5.19
C ASP A 16 0.02 12.92 -4.43
N PHE A 17 -0.59 12.30 -3.43
CA PHE A 17 -1.65 12.93 -2.64
C PHE A 17 -1.14 14.18 -1.89
N TYR A 18 0.00 14.11 -1.22
CA TYR A 18 0.49 15.30 -0.53
C TYR A 18 1.11 16.34 -1.47
N LEU A 19 1.66 15.92 -2.61
CA LEU A 19 2.14 16.85 -3.64
C LEU A 19 0.97 17.59 -4.33
N ASP A 20 -0.11 16.88 -4.67
CA ASP A 20 -1.33 17.47 -5.20
C ASP A 20 -1.97 18.45 -4.20
N TYR A 21 -2.01 18.07 -2.92
CA TYR A 21 -2.46 18.95 -1.85
C TYR A 21 -1.59 20.21 -1.75
N ASN A 22 -0.26 20.04 -1.79
CA ASN A 22 0.68 21.17 -1.80
C ASN A 22 0.49 22.09 -3.01
N ASP A 23 0.26 21.52 -4.19
CA ASP A 23 0.04 22.31 -5.41
C ASP A 23 -1.22 23.16 -5.34
N ARG A 24 -2.31 22.63 -4.77
CA ARG A 24 -3.57 23.36 -4.56
C ARG A 24 -3.48 24.45 -3.49
N HIS A 25 -2.68 24.23 -2.44
CA HIS A 25 -2.62 25.12 -1.26
C HIS A 25 -1.37 25.99 -1.21
N LYS A 26 -0.34 25.73 -2.05
CA LYS A 26 0.93 26.47 -2.14
C LYS A 26 1.64 26.62 -0.79
N LEU A 27 1.74 25.54 -0.01
CA LEU A 27 2.27 25.58 1.36
C LEU A 27 3.79 25.58 1.41
N HIS A 28 4.44 24.78 0.55
CA HIS A 28 5.88 24.54 0.58
C HIS A 28 6.46 24.54 -0.83
N ASP A 29 7.74 24.92 -0.93
CA ASP A 29 8.57 24.73 -2.12
C ASP A 29 9.22 23.33 -2.02
N ILE A 30 8.72 22.34 -2.77
CA ILE A 30 9.14 20.95 -2.67
C ILE A 30 9.95 20.55 -3.89
N THR A 31 11.17 20.07 -3.69
CA THR A 31 11.95 19.41 -4.75
C THR A 31 11.90 17.90 -4.59
N ILE A 32 11.38 17.20 -5.60
CA ILE A 32 11.19 15.76 -5.64
C ILE A 32 12.29 15.10 -6.48
N TYR A 33 13.08 14.21 -5.86
CA TYR A 33 14.06 13.39 -6.57
C TYR A 33 13.48 12.01 -6.81
N SER A 34 13.29 11.65 -8.08
CA SER A 34 12.66 10.38 -8.46
C SER A 34 13.42 9.68 -9.60
N LEU A 35 13.07 8.43 -9.86
CA LEU A 35 13.61 7.69 -10.99
C LEU A 35 12.91 8.12 -12.28
N TRP A 36 13.68 8.24 -13.36
CA TRP A 36 13.12 8.48 -14.68
C TRP A 36 12.31 7.29 -15.19
N ASN A 37 11.18 7.60 -15.79
CA ASN A 37 10.36 6.70 -16.60
C ASN A 37 9.78 7.51 -17.76
N ASP A 38 9.62 6.90 -18.92
CA ASP A 38 9.13 7.60 -20.12
C ASP A 38 7.69 8.09 -19.97
N ASP A 39 6.88 7.39 -19.16
CA ASP A 39 5.48 7.75 -18.89
C ASP A 39 5.33 9.04 -18.05
N VAL A 40 6.39 9.51 -17.36
CA VAL A 40 6.31 10.77 -16.58
C VAL A 40 6.54 12.00 -17.45
N ALA A 41 7.11 11.87 -18.66
CA ALA A 41 7.58 13.00 -19.47
C ALA A 41 6.52 14.06 -19.76
N ASN A 42 5.25 13.67 -19.85
CA ASN A 42 4.13 14.57 -20.18
C ASN A 42 3.08 14.61 -19.04
N HIS A 43 3.44 14.19 -17.84
CA HIS A 43 2.49 14.20 -16.74
C HIS A 43 2.19 15.64 -16.30
N HIS A 44 0.91 15.95 -16.04
CA HIS A 44 0.47 17.32 -15.68
C HIS A 44 1.10 17.84 -14.39
N ALA A 45 1.45 16.98 -13.45
CA ALA A 45 2.12 17.36 -12.21
C ALA A 45 3.45 18.12 -12.44
N LEU A 46 4.11 17.91 -13.60
CA LEU A 46 5.33 18.64 -13.95
C LEU A 46 5.12 20.15 -14.22
N LEU A 47 3.87 20.57 -14.33
CA LEU A 47 3.50 21.99 -14.53
C LEU A 47 3.35 22.73 -13.20
N SER A 48 3.53 22.08 -12.07
CA SER A 48 3.44 22.70 -10.75
C SER A 48 4.45 23.83 -10.56
N GLU A 49 4.02 24.91 -9.91
CA GLU A 49 4.87 26.06 -9.56
C GLU A 49 5.64 25.86 -8.25
N VAL A 50 5.18 24.91 -7.41
CA VAL A 50 5.73 24.68 -6.05
C VAL A 50 6.28 23.28 -5.85
N ASN A 51 6.03 22.35 -6.79
CA ASN A 51 6.56 20.98 -6.76
C ASN A 51 7.52 20.80 -7.94
N HIS A 52 8.82 20.73 -7.66
CA HIS A 52 9.88 20.68 -8.68
C HIS A 52 10.42 19.27 -8.84
N TYR A 53 10.13 18.62 -9.96
CA TYR A 53 10.53 17.22 -10.21
C TYR A 53 11.92 17.13 -10.84
N LYS A 54 12.77 16.32 -10.25
CA LYS A 54 14.12 15.99 -10.72
C LYS A 54 14.29 14.49 -10.89
N TYR A 55 14.52 14.07 -12.11
CA TYR A 55 14.60 12.66 -12.46
C TYR A 55 16.03 12.19 -12.67
N ILE A 56 16.34 11.03 -12.10
CA ILE A 56 17.61 10.35 -12.24
C ILE A 56 17.40 9.13 -13.14
N ASN A 57 18.03 9.15 -14.31
CA ASN A 57 17.94 8.06 -15.28
C ASN A 57 18.94 6.96 -14.96
N THR A 58 18.45 5.86 -14.43
CA THR A 58 19.22 4.66 -14.08
C THR A 58 19.22 3.60 -15.18
N ASN A 59 18.68 3.88 -16.38
CA ASN A 59 18.52 2.91 -17.47
C ASN A 59 19.58 3.04 -18.59
N SER A 60 20.53 3.98 -18.49
CA SER A 60 21.55 4.18 -19.53
C SER A 60 22.45 2.95 -19.70
N LYS A 61 23.00 2.77 -20.94
CA LYS A 61 23.90 1.64 -21.23
C LYS A 61 25.14 1.64 -20.32
N TRP A 62 25.71 2.80 -20.03
CA TRP A 62 26.84 2.98 -19.11
C TRP A 62 26.50 2.57 -17.68
N TYR A 63 25.29 2.85 -17.25
CA TYR A 63 24.79 2.44 -15.95
C TYR A 63 24.72 0.92 -15.81
N LYS A 64 24.22 0.21 -16.83
CA LYS A 64 24.16 -1.26 -16.83
C LYS A 64 25.55 -1.91 -16.71
N VAL A 65 26.56 -1.35 -17.40
CA VAL A 65 27.95 -1.83 -17.30
C VAL A 65 28.52 -1.62 -15.91
N LYS A 66 28.38 -0.42 -15.35
CA LYS A 66 28.84 -0.10 -13.98
C LYS A 66 28.12 -0.95 -12.92
N LYS A 67 26.83 -1.18 -13.07
CA LYS A 67 26.05 -2.06 -12.19
C LYS A 67 26.56 -3.50 -12.21
N TYR A 68 26.93 -4.00 -13.36
CA TYR A 68 27.49 -5.34 -13.51
C TYR A 68 28.85 -5.46 -12.80
N LEU A 69 29.76 -4.49 -12.98
CA LEU A 69 31.06 -4.45 -12.31
C LEU A 69 30.93 -4.33 -10.79
N TYR A 70 30.04 -3.46 -10.32
CA TYR A 70 29.77 -3.27 -8.89
C TYR A 70 29.27 -4.56 -8.23
N LYS A 71 28.34 -5.28 -8.86
CA LYS A 71 27.84 -6.57 -8.36
C LYS A 71 28.91 -7.64 -8.21
N LYS A 72 29.98 -7.59 -9.01
CA LYS A 72 31.12 -8.51 -8.87
C LYS A 72 32.00 -8.19 -7.66
N LEU A 73 32.07 -6.92 -7.27
CA LEU A 73 32.96 -6.43 -6.22
C LEU A 73 32.29 -6.35 -4.83
N HIS A 74 30.96 -6.19 -4.78
CA HIS A 74 30.22 -5.98 -3.56
C HIS A 74 29.12 -7.03 -3.37
N LYS A 75 29.21 -7.85 -2.31
CA LYS A 75 28.27 -8.92 -1.99
C LYS A 75 27.16 -8.52 -1.01
N GLU A 76 27.07 -7.24 -0.66
CA GLU A 76 26.10 -6.78 0.33
C GLU A 76 24.66 -6.76 -0.20
N LYS A 77 23.72 -7.31 0.59
CA LYS A 77 22.31 -7.51 0.20
C LYS A 77 21.49 -6.23 0.12
N PHE A 78 21.87 -5.15 0.80
CA PHE A 78 21.05 -3.94 0.97
C PHE A 78 21.47 -2.75 0.10
N TYR A 79 22.71 -2.70 -0.35
CA TYR A 79 23.20 -1.65 -1.23
C TYR A 79 23.44 -2.21 -2.63
N HIS A 80 22.53 -1.89 -3.53
CA HIS A 80 22.75 -2.11 -4.95
C HIS A 80 23.44 -0.87 -5.54
N TYR A 81 24.35 -1.06 -6.47
CA TYR A 81 24.97 0.04 -7.24
C TYR A 81 23.95 1.09 -7.73
N SER A 82 22.75 0.66 -8.05
CA SER A 82 21.62 1.51 -8.43
C SER A 82 21.25 2.54 -7.36
N VAL A 83 21.34 2.17 -6.08
CA VAL A 83 21.01 3.04 -4.95
C VAL A 83 22.11 4.05 -4.71
N GLU A 84 23.38 3.63 -4.74
CA GLU A 84 24.51 4.53 -4.54
C GLU A 84 24.60 5.57 -5.65
N LEU A 85 24.47 5.16 -6.92
CA LEU A 85 24.47 6.10 -8.02
C LEU A 85 23.29 7.08 -7.95
N TYR A 86 22.11 6.61 -7.58
CA TYR A 86 20.96 7.48 -7.36
C TYR A 86 21.25 8.51 -6.27
N LEU A 87 21.76 8.06 -5.12
CA LEU A 87 22.13 8.96 -4.02
C LEU A 87 23.26 9.92 -4.38
N ASP A 88 24.28 9.48 -5.14
CA ASP A 88 25.37 10.34 -5.59
C ASP A 88 24.86 11.46 -6.51
N GLU A 89 23.96 11.16 -7.43
CA GLU A 89 23.36 12.19 -8.30
C GLU A 89 22.48 13.16 -7.50
N VAL A 90 21.68 12.65 -6.55
CA VAL A 90 20.91 13.49 -5.62
C VAL A 90 21.86 14.40 -4.82
N ILE A 91 22.90 13.84 -4.21
CA ILE A 91 23.88 14.57 -3.38
C ILE A 91 24.58 15.68 -4.17
N LYS A 92 24.96 15.44 -5.42
CA LYS A 92 25.58 16.46 -6.28
C LYS A 92 24.68 17.69 -6.45
N ASP A 93 23.37 17.46 -6.64
CA ASP A 93 22.42 18.55 -6.84
C ASP A 93 22.09 19.28 -5.54
N ILE A 94 21.87 18.55 -4.43
CA ILE A 94 21.47 19.15 -3.16
C ILE A 94 22.61 19.82 -2.39
N ARG A 95 23.88 19.46 -2.68
CA ARG A 95 25.06 19.97 -1.96
C ARG A 95 25.20 21.50 -2.01
N SER A 96 24.72 22.12 -3.09
CA SER A 96 24.76 23.58 -3.31
C SER A 96 23.47 24.29 -2.92
N LYS A 97 22.49 23.58 -2.38
CA LYS A 97 21.17 24.08 -2.01
C LYS A 97 20.97 24.01 -0.51
N LEU A 98 20.13 24.88 0.00
CA LEU A 98 19.66 24.82 1.38
C LEU A 98 18.25 24.26 1.38
N PHE A 99 18.02 23.22 2.16
CA PHE A 99 16.70 22.68 2.44
C PHE A 99 16.50 22.68 3.95
N ASP A 100 15.35 23.13 4.41
CA ASP A 100 15.00 23.09 5.83
C ASP A 100 14.88 21.66 6.32
N ILE A 101 14.25 20.81 5.50
CA ILE A 101 13.99 19.40 5.79
C ILE A 101 14.21 18.56 4.52
N ILE A 102 14.79 17.38 4.68
CA ILE A 102 14.89 16.35 3.65
C ILE A 102 14.11 15.12 4.12
N ILE A 103 13.04 14.76 3.40
CA ILE A 103 12.24 13.58 3.69
C ILE A 103 12.79 12.39 2.89
N ILE A 104 13.06 11.27 3.56
CA ILE A 104 13.46 10.01 2.95
C ILE A 104 12.28 9.05 2.96
N GLU A 105 11.74 8.78 1.78
CA GLU A 105 10.59 7.91 1.60
C GLU A 105 10.98 6.43 1.64
N ASN A 106 10.55 5.73 2.67
CA ASN A 106 10.58 4.27 2.81
C ASN A 106 11.95 3.58 2.61
N ARG A 107 13.07 4.32 2.81
CA ARG A 107 14.44 3.81 2.64
C ARG A 107 15.32 4.18 3.83
N PRO A 108 15.09 3.58 5.03
CA PRO A 108 15.73 4.00 6.26
C PRO A 108 17.27 3.99 6.20
N GLY A 109 17.87 3.05 5.48
CA GLY A 109 19.33 2.92 5.37
C GLY A 109 20.01 4.01 4.53
N PHE A 110 19.28 4.82 3.74
CA PHE A 110 19.88 5.91 2.95
C PHE A 110 20.58 6.94 3.83
N ILE A 111 20.11 7.12 5.05
CA ILE A 111 20.68 8.08 6.00
C ILE A 111 22.17 7.82 6.27
N LEU A 112 22.59 6.57 6.36
CA LEU A 112 23.99 6.19 6.63
C LEU A 112 24.96 6.65 5.53
N TYR A 113 24.44 6.87 4.34
CA TYR A 113 25.23 7.33 3.20
C TYR A 113 25.15 8.85 3.01
N ILE A 114 23.94 9.42 3.08
CA ILE A 114 23.70 10.83 2.77
C ILE A 114 24.18 11.75 3.90
N SER A 115 23.98 11.39 5.17
CA SER A 115 24.35 12.23 6.33
C SER A 115 25.86 12.46 6.45
N LYS A 116 26.69 11.57 5.90
CA LYS A 116 28.15 11.74 5.85
C LYS A 116 28.59 12.82 4.83
N ARG A 117 27.70 13.21 3.93
CA ARG A 117 27.99 14.11 2.79
C ARG A 117 27.19 15.40 2.81
N ILE A 118 26.05 15.40 3.44
CA ILE A 118 25.12 16.53 3.54
C ILE A 118 24.74 16.71 5.02
N LYS A 119 24.84 17.96 5.50
CA LYS A 119 24.32 18.36 6.82
C LYS A 119 22.93 18.98 6.58
N SER A 120 21.89 18.35 7.05
CA SER A 120 20.51 18.81 6.97
C SER A 120 19.66 18.08 8.02
N ASN A 121 18.44 18.54 8.20
CA ASN A 121 17.42 17.86 9.01
C ASN A 121 16.77 16.76 8.15
N PHE A 122 16.92 15.50 8.55
CA PHE A 122 16.36 14.38 7.84
C PHE A 122 15.16 13.82 8.60
N ILE A 123 14.06 13.60 7.91
CA ILE A 123 12.88 12.88 8.39
C ILE A 123 12.75 11.58 7.59
N LEU A 124 12.46 10.48 8.27
CA LEU A 124 12.09 9.22 7.62
C LEU A 124 10.56 9.13 7.55
N HIS A 125 10.01 8.91 6.36
CA HIS A 125 8.61 8.50 6.18
C HIS A 125 8.57 7.01 5.84
N LEU A 126 8.08 6.20 6.78
CA LEU A 126 8.22 4.74 6.77
C LEU A 126 6.89 4.07 6.45
N HIS A 127 6.80 3.45 5.28
CA HIS A 127 5.60 2.80 4.75
C HIS A 127 5.57 1.27 4.95
N ASN A 128 6.69 0.69 5.36
CA ASN A 128 6.82 -0.75 5.58
C ASN A 128 7.65 -1.01 6.85
N ASP A 129 7.65 -2.27 7.34
CA ASP A 129 8.45 -2.70 8.50
C ASP A 129 9.94 -2.89 8.13
N PHE A 130 10.55 -1.84 7.53
CA PHE A 130 11.96 -1.86 7.14
C PHE A 130 12.90 -1.35 8.21
N LEU A 131 12.38 -0.78 9.29
CA LEU A 131 13.14 -0.29 10.43
C LEU A 131 12.49 -0.76 11.73
N ASN A 132 13.10 -1.76 12.35
CA ASN A 132 12.66 -2.34 13.61
C ASN A 132 13.87 -2.86 14.40
N LYS A 133 13.65 -3.47 15.56
CA LYS A 133 14.71 -3.97 16.44
C LYS A 133 15.65 -5.00 15.78
N ASP A 134 15.18 -5.71 14.74
CA ASP A 134 15.92 -6.76 14.04
C ASP A 134 16.66 -6.22 12.80
N THR A 135 16.51 -4.93 12.49
CA THR A 135 17.20 -4.26 11.39
C THR A 135 18.68 -4.05 11.74
N LEU A 136 19.56 -4.40 10.81
CA LEU A 136 21.01 -4.16 10.98
C LEU A 136 21.26 -2.66 11.16
N ASN A 137 22.04 -2.30 12.18
CA ASN A 137 22.36 -0.91 12.56
C ASN A 137 21.11 -0.07 12.91
N ALA A 138 20.02 -0.68 13.36
CA ALA A 138 18.76 0.01 13.62
C ALA A 138 18.92 1.24 14.50
N SER A 139 19.71 1.15 15.59
CA SER A 139 19.95 2.28 16.53
C SER A 139 20.70 3.43 15.85
N GLU A 140 21.72 3.15 15.04
CA GLU A 140 22.45 4.17 14.29
C GLU A 140 21.53 4.83 13.26
N ILE A 141 20.76 4.03 12.52
CA ILE A 141 19.82 4.51 11.51
C ILE A 141 18.79 5.44 12.13
N VAL A 142 18.05 4.98 13.16
CA VAL A 142 16.95 5.76 13.75
C VAL A 142 17.45 7.06 14.37
N ASN A 143 18.60 7.03 15.03
CA ASN A 143 19.17 8.21 15.70
C ASN A 143 19.82 9.21 14.73
N SER A 144 20.03 8.85 13.48
CA SER A 144 20.50 9.75 12.42
C SER A 144 19.39 10.61 11.80
N TYR A 145 18.13 10.31 12.09
CA TYR A 145 16.98 11.12 11.70
C TYR A 145 16.61 12.13 12.78
N LEU A 146 16.01 13.24 12.39
CA LEU A 146 15.35 14.18 13.29
C LEU A 146 14.11 13.52 13.92
N GLY A 147 13.34 12.79 13.12
CA GLY A 147 12.20 12.00 13.54
C GLY A 147 11.72 11.03 12.46
N VAL A 148 10.74 10.23 12.81
CA VAL A 148 10.16 9.20 11.96
C VAL A 148 8.64 9.38 11.87
N VAL A 149 8.11 9.46 10.67
CA VAL A 149 6.68 9.35 10.38
C VAL A 149 6.38 7.91 9.97
N CYS A 150 5.43 7.27 10.62
CA CYS A 150 5.04 5.89 10.40
C CYS A 150 3.58 5.80 9.95
N VAL A 151 3.28 4.85 9.08
CA VAL A 151 1.93 4.71 8.48
C VAL A 151 0.89 4.08 9.40
N SER A 152 1.29 3.59 10.56
CA SER A 152 0.43 2.92 11.53
C SER A 152 1.04 2.90 12.92
N ASP A 153 0.22 2.74 13.94
CA ASP A 153 0.70 2.52 15.31
C ASP A 153 1.45 1.20 15.43
N PHE A 154 1.08 0.20 14.63
CA PHE A 154 1.84 -1.04 14.52
C PHE A 154 3.30 -0.76 14.12
N ILE A 155 3.55 0.00 13.05
CA ILE A 155 4.90 0.36 12.61
C ILE A 155 5.59 1.28 13.62
N THR A 156 4.89 2.26 14.18
CA THR A 156 5.41 3.14 15.24
C THR A 156 5.93 2.32 16.42
N ASN A 157 5.16 1.33 16.88
CA ASN A 157 5.56 0.45 17.97
C ASN A 157 6.79 -0.41 17.60
N ARG A 158 6.91 -0.86 16.35
CA ARG A 158 8.08 -1.60 15.86
C ARG A 158 9.35 -0.75 15.90
N VAL A 159 9.26 0.52 15.50
CA VAL A 159 10.39 1.47 15.57
C VAL A 159 10.73 1.80 17.04
N ASN A 160 9.74 2.00 17.90
CA ASN A 160 9.94 2.31 19.32
C ASN A 160 10.59 1.16 20.12
N GLN A 161 10.54 -0.07 19.64
CA GLN A 161 11.24 -1.21 20.23
C GLN A 161 12.75 -1.24 19.93
N ILE A 162 13.27 -0.35 19.08
CA ILE A 162 14.71 -0.25 18.82
C ILE A 162 15.42 0.28 20.07
N LYS A 163 16.46 -0.43 20.53
CA LYS A 163 17.27 0.01 21.67
C LYS A 163 17.86 1.40 21.40
N SER A 164 17.87 2.23 22.45
CA SER A 164 18.38 3.60 22.38
C SER A 164 17.71 4.49 21.32
N ASN A 165 16.46 4.18 20.94
CA ASN A 165 15.67 5.12 20.17
C ASN A 165 15.21 6.27 21.06
N HIS A 166 15.69 7.48 20.76
CA HIS A 166 15.33 8.72 21.44
C HIS A 166 14.59 9.69 20.52
N LYS A 167 14.20 9.21 19.35
CA LYS A 167 13.57 10.04 18.32
C LYS A 167 12.05 10.02 18.42
N LYS A 168 11.44 11.13 18.05
CA LYS A 168 10.01 11.26 17.97
C LYS A 168 9.50 10.43 16.79
N CYS A 169 8.60 9.49 17.09
CA CYS A 169 7.86 8.74 16.08
C CYS A 169 6.41 9.21 16.09
N ILE A 170 5.87 9.51 14.92
CA ILE A 170 4.50 10.02 14.74
C ILE A 170 3.79 9.09 13.78
N THR A 171 2.56 8.69 14.15
CA THR A 171 1.70 7.92 13.26
C THR A 171 0.88 8.86 12.38
N ILE A 172 1.00 8.69 11.07
CA ILE A 172 0.13 9.31 10.06
C ILE A 172 -0.40 8.18 9.19
N HIS A 173 -1.65 7.83 9.37
CA HIS A 173 -2.27 6.74 8.63
C HIS A 173 -2.28 7.02 7.13
N ASN A 174 -2.02 5.97 6.32
CA ASN A 174 -2.17 6.03 4.88
C ASN A 174 -3.60 6.36 4.48
N ALA A 175 -3.77 6.83 3.25
CA ALA A 175 -5.05 7.27 2.72
C ALA A 175 -5.29 6.78 1.30
N ILE A 176 -6.52 6.98 0.84
CA ILE A 176 -6.96 6.79 -0.55
C ILE A 176 -7.77 8.01 -0.99
N ASP A 177 -8.06 8.12 -2.27
CA ASP A 177 -9.05 9.06 -2.79
C ASP A 177 -10.47 8.51 -2.53
N ILE A 178 -11.00 8.78 -1.32
CA ILE A 178 -12.30 8.29 -0.89
C ILE A 178 -13.43 8.72 -1.83
N HIS A 179 -13.32 9.90 -2.38
CA HIS A 179 -14.33 10.44 -3.27
C HIS A 179 -14.52 9.54 -4.52
N SER A 180 -13.42 9.04 -5.07
CA SER A 180 -13.47 8.12 -6.21
C SER A 180 -14.21 6.81 -5.90
N PHE A 181 -14.11 6.31 -4.66
CA PHE A 181 -14.85 5.13 -4.21
C PHE A 181 -16.32 5.43 -3.93
N HIS A 182 -16.62 6.56 -3.33
CA HIS A 182 -18.02 6.95 -3.02
C HIS A 182 -18.85 7.17 -4.28
N GLN A 183 -18.27 7.80 -5.31
CA GLN A 183 -18.98 8.15 -6.54
C GLN A 183 -19.00 7.03 -7.59
N ALA A 184 -18.21 5.98 -7.42
CA ALA A 184 -18.17 4.90 -8.39
C ALA A 184 -19.53 4.21 -8.51
N GLU A 185 -19.92 3.88 -9.73
CA GLU A 185 -21.07 3.03 -10.01
C GLU A 185 -20.60 1.57 -10.13
N PRO A 186 -21.39 0.59 -9.67
CA PRO A 186 -21.05 -0.81 -9.81
C PRO A 186 -21.02 -1.23 -11.28
N ILE A 187 -20.15 -2.19 -11.60
CA ILE A 187 -20.15 -2.84 -12.90
C ILE A 187 -21.37 -3.76 -13.00
N LYS A 188 -21.96 -3.85 -14.19
CA LYS A 188 -23.05 -4.80 -14.45
C LYS A 188 -22.60 -6.22 -14.17
N ARG A 189 -23.30 -6.94 -13.31
CA ARG A 189 -22.95 -8.29 -12.85
C ARG A 189 -22.77 -9.27 -14.01
N GLU A 190 -23.64 -9.20 -15.03
CA GLU A 190 -23.55 -10.07 -16.20
C GLU A 190 -22.23 -9.92 -16.96
N SER A 191 -21.64 -8.71 -17.01
CA SER A 191 -20.38 -8.47 -17.70
C SER A 191 -19.17 -9.13 -16.99
N LEU A 192 -19.36 -9.53 -15.75
CA LEU A 192 -18.39 -10.30 -14.96
C LEU A 192 -18.77 -11.79 -14.84
N GLY A 193 -19.79 -12.25 -15.56
CA GLY A 193 -20.28 -13.63 -15.46
C GLY A 193 -21.05 -13.94 -14.17
N LEU A 194 -21.57 -12.92 -13.51
CA LEU A 194 -22.38 -13.01 -12.29
C LEU A 194 -23.86 -12.86 -12.61
N ASN A 195 -24.72 -13.53 -11.84
CA ASN A 195 -26.17 -13.36 -11.88
C ASN A 195 -26.62 -12.32 -10.85
N GLU A 196 -27.79 -11.71 -11.07
CA GLU A 196 -28.36 -10.74 -10.14
C GLU A 196 -28.59 -11.30 -8.72
N ASN A 197 -28.95 -12.58 -8.61
CA ASN A 197 -29.21 -13.27 -7.34
C ASN A 197 -27.95 -13.90 -6.70
N ASP A 198 -26.78 -13.71 -7.28
CA ASP A 198 -25.54 -14.19 -6.69
C ASP A 198 -25.17 -13.36 -5.46
N PHE A 199 -24.68 -14.04 -4.44
CA PHE A 199 -24.04 -13.40 -3.30
C PHE A 199 -22.54 -13.30 -3.56
N VAL A 200 -22.06 -12.11 -3.80
CA VAL A 200 -20.70 -11.86 -4.30
C VAL A 200 -19.76 -11.46 -3.19
N ILE A 201 -18.76 -12.28 -2.97
CA ILE A 201 -17.57 -11.96 -2.14
C ILE A 201 -16.51 -11.36 -3.06
N VAL A 202 -15.92 -10.24 -2.68
CA VAL A 202 -14.76 -9.71 -3.40
C VAL A 202 -13.49 -9.84 -2.59
N TYR A 203 -12.44 -10.25 -3.28
CA TYR A 203 -11.04 -10.12 -2.87
C TYR A 203 -10.35 -9.18 -3.84
N SER A 204 -9.66 -8.16 -3.34
CA SER A 204 -8.84 -7.24 -4.15
C SER A 204 -7.41 -7.20 -3.60
N GLY A 205 -6.43 -7.43 -4.47
CA GLY A 205 -5.03 -7.38 -4.09
C GLY A 205 -4.11 -8.28 -4.91
N ARG A 206 -2.81 -8.22 -4.59
CA ARG A 206 -1.82 -9.09 -5.24
C ARG A 206 -2.10 -10.56 -4.91
N LEU A 207 -1.95 -11.42 -5.91
CA LEU A 207 -2.11 -12.87 -5.74
C LEU A 207 -0.78 -13.47 -5.24
N THR A 208 -0.57 -13.39 -3.93
CA THR A 208 0.61 -13.90 -3.24
C THR A 208 0.20 -14.65 -1.96
N LYS A 209 1.07 -15.55 -1.49
CA LYS A 209 0.74 -16.43 -0.35
C LYS A 209 0.42 -15.66 0.93
N GLU A 210 1.15 -14.59 1.18
CA GLU A 210 0.96 -13.75 2.36
C GLU A 210 -0.38 -13.00 2.39
N LYS A 211 -1.04 -12.83 1.23
CA LYS A 211 -2.36 -12.16 1.15
C LYS A 211 -3.54 -13.07 1.46
N GLY A 212 -3.32 -14.36 1.66
CA GLY A 212 -4.32 -15.30 2.19
C GLY A 212 -5.44 -15.71 1.23
N ILE A 213 -5.31 -15.41 -0.07
CA ILE A 213 -6.32 -15.79 -1.07
C ILE A 213 -6.54 -17.31 -1.16
N LEU A 214 -5.47 -18.11 -0.99
CA LEU A 214 -5.59 -19.57 -0.95
C LEU A 214 -6.46 -20.04 0.21
N GLN A 215 -6.33 -19.42 1.38
CA GLN A 215 -7.14 -19.71 2.56
C GLN A 215 -8.62 -19.37 2.32
N LEU A 216 -8.90 -18.30 1.59
CA LEU A 216 -10.25 -17.91 1.22
C LEU A 216 -10.88 -18.94 0.26
N ILE A 217 -10.18 -19.36 -0.79
CA ILE A 217 -10.64 -20.42 -1.71
C ILE A 217 -10.93 -21.70 -0.92
N LYS A 218 -10.02 -22.12 -0.03
CA LYS A 218 -10.23 -23.29 0.83
C LYS A 218 -11.43 -23.14 1.76
N ALA A 219 -11.73 -21.93 2.23
CA ALA A 219 -12.93 -21.69 3.06
C ALA A 219 -14.22 -21.91 2.26
N LEU A 220 -14.25 -21.52 1.00
CA LEU A 220 -15.42 -21.71 0.12
C LEU A 220 -15.67 -23.16 -0.30
N LYS A 221 -14.67 -24.02 -0.19
CA LYS A 221 -14.80 -25.47 -0.42
C LYS A 221 -15.43 -26.22 0.75
N LYS A 222 -15.68 -25.55 1.89
CA LYS A 222 -16.35 -26.19 3.03
C LYS A 222 -17.79 -26.58 2.68
N THR A 223 -18.24 -27.68 3.27
CA THR A 223 -19.63 -28.12 3.19
C THR A 223 -20.58 -27.03 3.67
N ASN A 224 -21.77 -26.96 3.10
CA ASN A 224 -22.85 -26.01 3.44
C ASN A 224 -22.68 -24.57 2.94
N MET A 225 -21.74 -24.30 2.01
CA MET A 225 -21.71 -23.01 1.34
C MET A 225 -22.88 -22.86 0.37
N PRO A 226 -23.58 -21.72 0.38
CA PRO A 226 -24.73 -21.46 -0.53
C PRO A 226 -24.34 -21.66 -2.00
N GLN A 227 -25.29 -22.14 -2.80
CA GLN A 227 -25.04 -22.40 -4.24
C GLN A 227 -24.83 -21.11 -5.03
N ASN A 228 -25.53 -20.03 -4.67
CA ASN A 228 -25.43 -18.72 -5.30
C ASN A 228 -24.25 -17.87 -4.78
N LEU A 229 -23.36 -18.43 -3.93
CA LEU A 229 -22.19 -17.72 -3.45
C LEU A 229 -21.11 -17.72 -4.53
N LYS A 230 -20.60 -16.53 -4.87
CA LYS A 230 -19.52 -16.32 -5.84
C LYS A 230 -18.34 -15.57 -5.21
N LEU A 231 -17.15 -15.84 -5.68
CA LEU A 231 -15.91 -15.15 -5.31
C LEU A 231 -15.35 -14.42 -6.53
N LEU A 232 -15.33 -13.10 -6.47
CA LEU A 232 -14.69 -12.23 -7.45
C LEU A 232 -13.28 -11.91 -6.98
N ILE A 233 -12.25 -12.38 -7.70
CA ILE A 233 -10.84 -12.16 -7.39
C ILE A 233 -10.30 -11.09 -8.33
N ILE A 234 -9.98 -9.92 -7.77
CA ILE A 234 -9.42 -8.77 -8.49
C ILE A 234 -7.93 -8.70 -8.19
N GLY A 235 -7.08 -8.94 -9.20
CA GLY A 235 -5.65 -8.83 -9.02
C GLY A 235 -4.83 -9.80 -9.86
N ALA A 236 -3.52 -9.56 -9.86
CA ALA A 236 -2.51 -10.38 -10.52
C ALA A 236 -1.31 -10.65 -9.59
N SER A 237 -0.40 -11.49 -10.05
CA SER A 237 0.79 -11.85 -9.25
C SER A 237 1.89 -10.77 -9.22
N GLY A 238 1.85 -9.81 -10.15
CA GLY A 238 2.86 -8.75 -10.33
C GLY A 238 2.30 -7.35 -10.24
N TYR A 239 3.18 -6.36 -10.41
CA TYR A 239 2.83 -4.96 -10.60
C TYR A 239 2.71 -4.66 -12.10
N GLY A 240 1.66 -3.92 -12.50
CA GLY A 240 1.44 -3.51 -13.89
C GLY A 240 0.90 -4.65 -14.78
N LYS A 241 1.02 -4.43 -16.10
CA LYS A 241 0.45 -5.32 -17.15
C LYS A 241 1.24 -6.60 -17.40
N ASP A 242 2.35 -6.82 -16.71
CA ASP A 242 3.15 -8.04 -16.86
C ASP A 242 2.44 -9.22 -16.20
N LEU A 243 1.58 -9.85 -16.97
CA LEU A 243 0.80 -11.05 -16.63
C LEU A 243 1.71 -12.30 -16.65
N TYR A 244 2.68 -12.38 -15.75
CA TYR A 244 3.36 -13.66 -15.54
C TYR A 244 2.49 -14.52 -14.62
N SER A 245 1.92 -15.61 -15.19
CA SER A 245 1.37 -16.69 -14.39
C SER A 245 2.52 -17.30 -13.58
N ASN A 246 2.67 -16.90 -12.33
CA ASN A 246 3.62 -17.57 -11.46
C ASN A 246 3.01 -18.88 -10.95
N SER A 247 3.82 -19.74 -10.38
CA SER A 247 3.40 -21.05 -9.85
C SER A 247 2.27 -20.95 -8.82
N PHE A 248 2.18 -19.80 -8.11
CA PHE A 248 1.14 -19.60 -7.11
C PHE A 248 -0.24 -19.31 -7.73
N VAL A 249 -0.31 -18.58 -8.85
CA VAL A 249 -1.59 -18.37 -9.56
C VAL A 249 -2.12 -19.71 -10.08
N LYS A 250 -1.25 -20.57 -10.63
CA LYS A 250 -1.63 -21.92 -11.02
C LYS A 250 -2.12 -22.76 -9.83
N GLU A 251 -1.46 -22.65 -8.67
CA GLU A 251 -1.91 -23.31 -7.42
C GLU A 251 -3.33 -22.83 -7.04
N LEU A 252 -3.66 -21.53 -7.21
CA LEU A 252 -5.01 -21.00 -6.95
C LEU A 252 -6.05 -21.53 -7.94
N GLU A 253 -5.71 -21.60 -9.22
CA GLU A 253 -6.57 -22.14 -10.28
C GLU A 253 -6.84 -23.64 -10.05
N GLU A 254 -5.80 -24.42 -9.74
CA GLU A 254 -5.92 -25.85 -9.39
C GLU A 254 -6.78 -26.05 -8.14
N GLU A 255 -6.53 -25.27 -7.08
CA GLU A 255 -7.32 -25.34 -5.84
C GLU A 255 -8.79 -25.00 -6.08
N SER A 256 -9.10 -24.09 -7.00
CA SER A 256 -10.47 -23.69 -7.30
C SER A 256 -11.22 -24.64 -8.24
N THR A 257 -10.58 -25.63 -8.85
CA THR A 257 -11.18 -26.51 -9.88
C THR A 257 -12.49 -27.16 -9.43
N SER A 258 -12.59 -27.60 -8.18
CA SER A 258 -13.81 -28.24 -7.64
C SER A 258 -14.97 -27.27 -7.36
N ILE A 259 -14.71 -25.95 -7.43
CA ILE A 259 -15.68 -24.86 -7.24
C ILE A 259 -15.52 -23.80 -8.34
N ASN A 260 -15.13 -24.21 -9.55
CA ASN A 260 -14.82 -23.29 -10.65
C ASN A 260 -16.04 -22.45 -11.07
N ASP A 261 -17.26 -22.96 -10.88
CA ASP A 261 -18.51 -22.23 -11.06
C ASP A 261 -18.74 -21.11 -10.07
N LYS A 262 -17.96 -21.08 -8.97
CA LYS A 262 -18.05 -20.07 -7.90
C LYS A 262 -16.94 -19.03 -7.94
N VAL A 263 -15.83 -19.25 -8.66
CA VAL A 263 -14.63 -18.40 -8.59
C VAL A 263 -14.38 -17.70 -9.92
N ILE A 264 -14.31 -16.39 -9.90
CA ILE A 264 -14.08 -15.55 -11.06
C ILE A 264 -12.77 -14.78 -10.86
N PHE A 265 -11.80 -14.99 -11.75
CA PHE A 265 -10.55 -14.24 -11.78
C PHE A 265 -10.65 -13.14 -12.83
N THR A 266 -10.55 -11.87 -12.42
CA THR A 266 -10.55 -10.74 -13.36
C THR A 266 -9.17 -10.50 -13.99
N GLY A 267 -8.09 -11.02 -13.37
CA GLY A 267 -6.73 -10.59 -13.66
C GLY A 267 -6.44 -9.18 -13.17
N PHE A 268 -5.44 -8.54 -13.77
CA PHE A 268 -5.08 -7.15 -13.44
C PHE A 268 -6.22 -6.19 -13.84
N VAL A 269 -6.59 -5.32 -12.91
CA VAL A 269 -7.54 -4.23 -13.12
C VAL A 269 -6.84 -2.91 -12.79
N ASP A 270 -6.95 -1.93 -13.68
CA ASP A 270 -6.41 -0.59 -13.43
C ASP A 270 -7.04 0.03 -12.18
N TYR A 271 -6.23 0.70 -11.35
CA TYR A 271 -6.65 1.20 -10.05
C TYR A 271 -7.89 2.09 -10.10
N ILE A 272 -8.02 2.92 -11.13
CA ILE A 272 -9.19 3.78 -11.36
C ILE A 272 -10.51 3.00 -11.52
N LYS A 273 -10.45 1.71 -11.89
CA LYS A 273 -11.61 0.84 -12.06
C LYS A 273 -11.91 -0.02 -10.83
N ILE A 274 -10.99 -0.08 -9.86
CA ILE A 274 -11.16 -0.87 -8.63
C ILE A 274 -12.45 -0.49 -7.88
N PRO A 275 -12.77 0.80 -7.68
CA PRO A 275 -14.00 1.20 -6.97
C PRO A 275 -15.27 0.57 -7.56
N SER A 276 -15.42 0.60 -8.89
CA SER A 276 -16.60 0.02 -9.57
C SER A 276 -16.68 -1.50 -9.46
N HIS A 277 -15.52 -2.19 -9.45
CA HIS A 277 -15.50 -3.63 -9.22
C HIS A 277 -15.86 -3.99 -7.78
N LEU A 278 -15.35 -3.24 -6.80
CA LEU A 278 -15.68 -3.48 -5.40
C LEU A 278 -17.18 -3.30 -5.14
N LYS A 279 -17.77 -2.23 -5.67
CA LYS A 279 -19.22 -1.95 -5.51
C LYS A 279 -20.15 -2.99 -6.14
N THR A 280 -19.65 -3.89 -6.96
CA THR A 280 -20.43 -5.00 -7.51
C THR A 280 -20.68 -6.12 -6.48
N ALA A 281 -19.90 -6.15 -5.39
CA ALA A 281 -19.94 -7.22 -4.40
C ALA A 281 -20.88 -6.89 -3.22
N ASP A 282 -21.24 -7.94 -2.48
CA ASP A 282 -22.05 -7.86 -1.25
C ASP A 282 -21.20 -7.76 0.01
N ILE A 283 -20.01 -8.37 0.02
CA ILE A 283 -19.03 -8.31 1.10
C ILE A 283 -17.60 -8.31 0.56
N ALA A 284 -16.66 -7.75 1.31
CA ALA A 284 -15.23 -7.84 1.04
C ALA A 284 -14.52 -8.78 2.03
N VAL A 285 -13.50 -9.50 1.54
CA VAL A 285 -12.66 -10.34 2.39
C VAL A 285 -11.19 -9.99 2.14
N VAL A 286 -10.47 -9.58 3.19
CA VAL A 286 -9.03 -9.27 3.18
C VAL A 286 -8.33 -10.22 4.17
N PRO A 287 -8.02 -11.46 3.77
CA PRO A 287 -7.59 -12.54 4.67
C PRO A 287 -6.07 -12.59 4.87
N SER A 288 -5.41 -11.46 5.10
CA SER A 288 -3.96 -11.35 5.15
C SER A 288 -3.33 -12.29 6.18
N MET A 289 -2.28 -13.03 5.78
CA MET A 289 -1.57 -14.00 6.60
C MET A 289 -0.22 -13.48 7.12
N TRP A 290 0.11 -12.23 6.84
CA TRP A 290 1.31 -11.56 7.32
C TRP A 290 0.96 -10.25 8.04
N ASP A 291 1.89 -9.69 8.76
CA ASP A 291 1.67 -8.43 9.47
C ASP A 291 1.72 -7.25 8.48
N GLU A 292 0.54 -6.81 8.05
CA GLU A 292 0.41 -5.67 7.15
C GLU A 292 0.94 -4.39 7.83
N PRO A 293 1.78 -3.60 7.15
CA PRO A 293 2.18 -2.31 7.70
C PRO A 293 0.99 -1.38 7.94
N PHE A 294 -0.02 -1.43 7.07
CA PHE A 294 -1.27 -0.69 7.18
C PHE A 294 -2.43 -1.54 6.67
N GLY A 295 -2.67 -1.60 5.37
CA GLY A 295 -3.77 -2.38 4.76
C GLY A 295 -4.70 -1.50 3.93
N LEU A 296 -4.18 -0.87 2.85
CA LEU A 296 -4.99 -0.01 1.97
C LEU A 296 -6.23 -0.70 1.41
N THR A 297 -6.15 -2.00 1.10
CA THR A 297 -7.30 -2.78 0.60
C THR A 297 -8.46 -2.87 1.62
N VAL A 298 -8.17 -2.77 2.92
CA VAL A 298 -9.18 -2.64 3.97
C VAL A 298 -9.90 -1.30 3.87
N VAL A 299 -9.14 -0.21 3.69
CA VAL A 299 -9.70 1.14 3.52
C VAL A 299 -10.53 1.22 2.23
N GLU A 300 -10.02 0.65 1.13
CA GLU A 300 -10.71 0.58 -0.17
C GLU A 300 -12.07 -0.15 -0.05
N ALA A 301 -12.09 -1.30 0.63
CA ALA A 301 -13.33 -2.05 0.88
C ALA A 301 -14.33 -1.24 1.72
N MET A 302 -13.85 -0.56 2.80
CA MET A 302 -14.69 0.29 3.62
C MET A 302 -15.24 1.49 2.84
N ALA A 303 -14.40 2.14 2.01
CA ALA A 303 -14.81 3.28 1.19
C ALA A 303 -15.80 2.89 0.08
N ALA A 304 -15.75 1.64 -0.41
CA ALA A 304 -16.77 1.09 -1.29
C ALA A 304 -18.09 0.75 -0.56
N GLY A 305 -18.14 0.91 0.77
CA GLY A 305 -19.32 0.61 1.58
C GLY A 305 -19.53 -0.89 1.83
N LEU A 306 -18.50 -1.71 1.70
CA LEU A 306 -18.66 -3.16 1.87
C LEU A 306 -18.55 -3.57 3.34
N PRO A 307 -19.44 -4.46 3.81
CA PRO A 307 -19.19 -5.25 5.00
C PRO A 307 -17.88 -6.03 4.85
N LEU A 308 -17.01 -5.95 5.83
CA LEU A 308 -15.63 -6.44 5.72
C LEU A 308 -15.36 -7.59 6.67
N ILE A 309 -14.76 -8.67 6.16
CA ILE A 309 -14.10 -9.71 6.93
C ILE A 309 -12.60 -9.58 6.71
N THR A 310 -11.83 -9.54 7.79
CA THR A 310 -10.37 -9.46 7.71
C THR A 310 -9.70 -10.24 8.85
N THR A 311 -8.38 -10.39 8.79
CA THR A 311 -7.59 -11.06 9.82
C THR A 311 -6.95 -10.04 10.76
N ARG A 312 -6.66 -10.47 12.00
CA ARG A 312 -5.85 -9.68 12.95
C ARG A 312 -4.38 -9.72 12.53
N SER A 313 -3.98 -8.78 11.68
CA SER A 313 -2.68 -8.80 10.98
C SER A 313 -2.05 -7.40 10.94
N GLY A 314 -0.98 -7.21 11.73
CA GLY A 314 -0.22 -5.95 11.77
C GLY A 314 -1.09 -4.72 12.09
N GLY A 315 -1.06 -3.72 11.21
CA GLY A 315 -1.82 -2.47 11.33
C GLY A 315 -3.30 -2.56 10.94
N ILE A 316 -3.80 -3.70 10.46
CA ILE A 316 -5.22 -3.82 10.04
C ILE A 316 -6.21 -3.51 11.17
N PRO A 317 -6.04 -4.01 12.41
CA PRO A 317 -7.03 -3.74 13.47
C PRO A 317 -7.25 -2.26 13.75
N GLU A 318 -6.19 -1.44 13.74
CA GLU A 318 -6.32 0.00 14.01
C GLU A 318 -7.14 0.76 12.96
N ILE A 319 -7.26 0.20 11.75
CA ILE A 319 -8.09 0.76 10.68
C ILE A 319 -9.57 0.45 10.88
N CYS A 320 -9.91 -0.80 11.19
CA CYS A 320 -11.27 -1.32 11.05
C CYS A 320 -11.86 -1.95 12.33
N GLU A 321 -11.20 -1.82 13.50
CA GLU A 321 -11.76 -2.34 14.75
C GLU A 321 -13.12 -1.69 15.06
N GLY A 322 -14.10 -2.52 15.42
CA GLY A 322 -15.48 -2.10 15.68
C GLY A 322 -16.38 -1.96 14.45
N VAL A 323 -15.84 -1.99 13.23
CA VAL A 323 -16.62 -1.87 11.97
C VAL A 323 -16.50 -3.09 11.06
N ALA A 324 -15.51 -3.94 11.26
CA ALA A 324 -15.29 -5.16 10.49
C ALA A 324 -15.38 -6.43 11.36
N THR A 325 -15.61 -7.57 10.72
CA THR A 325 -15.41 -8.88 11.36
C THR A 325 -13.93 -9.24 11.30
N ILE A 326 -13.21 -9.04 12.41
CA ILE A 326 -11.78 -9.38 12.50
C ILE A 326 -11.67 -10.80 13.07
N ILE A 327 -11.03 -11.69 12.31
CA ILE A 327 -10.78 -13.08 12.71
C ILE A 327 -9.31 -13.33 13.02
N GLU A 328 -9.03 -14.31 13.89
CA GLU A 328 -7.67 -14.75 14.16
C GLU A 328 -7.11 -15.60 13.01
N ARG A 329 -5.77 -15.54 12.83
CA ARG A 329 -5.08 -16.30 11.77
C ARG A 329 -5.04 -17.80 12.05
N GLU A 330 -5.12 -18.19 13.31
CA GLU A 330 -5.27 -19.59 13.70
C GLU A 330 -6.60 -20.15 13.19
N ASN A 331 -6.55 -21.34 12.57
CA ASN A 331 -7.74 -21.95 11.96
C ASN A 331 -8.47 -21.05 10.95
N VAL A 332 -7.74 -20.15 10.27
CA VAL A 332 -8.27 -19.09 9.39
C VAL A 332 -9.31 -19.60 8.40
N VAL A 333 -9.11 -20.79 7.78
CA VAL A 333 -10.05 -21.40 6.82
C VAL A 333 -11.43 -21.63 7.45
N LYS A 334 -11.47 -22.13 8.70
CA LYS A 334 -12.72 -22.34 9.44
C LYS A 334 -13.34 -21.01 9.83
N ASN A 335 -12.52 -20.07 10.33
CA ASN A 335 -12.98 -18.78 10.77
C ASN A 335 -13.55 -17.96 9.60
N LEU A 336 -12.90 -17.98 8.43
CA LEU A 336 -13.42 -17.37 7.19
C LEU A 336 -14.76 -17.98 6.78
N ALA A 337 -14.85 -19.30 6.74
CA ALA A 337 -16.09 -19.98 6.37
C ALA A 337 -17.26 -19.57 7.29
N ASN A 338 -17.04 -19.55 8.61
CA ASN A 338 -18.06 -19.15 9.58
C ASN A 338 -18.45 -17.67 9.43
N ALA A 339 -17.49 -16.76 9.28
CA ALA A 339 -17.74 -15.33 9.12
C ALA A 339 -18.49 -15.02 7.82
N ILE A 340 -18.17 -15.72 6.72
CA ILE A 340 -18.89 -15.59 5.44
C ILE A 340 -20.34 -16.04 5.60
N LEU A 341 -20.56 -17.22 6.18
CA LEU A 341 -21.92 -17.74 6.41
C LEU A 341 -22.73 -16.82 7.34
N ASP A 342 -22.13 -16.29 8.38
CA ASP A 342 -22.77 -15.34 9.29
C ASP A 342 -23.23 -14.09 8.52
N LEU A 343 -22.36 -13.47 7.72
CA LEU A 343 -22.78 -12.30 6.92
C LEU A 343 -23.77 -12.67 5.81
N TYR A 344 -23.70 -13.86 5.24
CA TYR A 344 -24.68 -14.33 4.26
C TYR A 344 -26.10 -14.40 4.87
N GLN A 345 -26.22 -14.95 6.10
CA GLN A 345 -27.47 -15.21 6.78
C GLN A 345 -28.09 -13.96 7.43
N HIS A 346 -27.30 -12.89 7.69
CA HIS A 346 -27.75 -11.72 8.45
C HIS A 346 -27.68 -10.42 7.63
N PRO A 347 -28.65 -10.15 6.75
CA PRO A 347 -28.65 -8.94 5.90
C PRO A 347 -28.64 -7.64 6.72
N GLN A 348 -29.33 -7.58 7.88
CA GLN A 348 -29.33 -6.41 8.74
C GLN A 348 -27.94 -6.11 9.32
N LYS A 349 -27.15 -7.16 9.61
CA LYS A 349 -25.76 -7.03 10.05
C LYS A 349 -24.90 -6.43 8.93
N ARG A 350 -25.09 -6.92 7.68
CA ARG A 350 -24.40 -6.35 6.52
C ARG A 350 -24.71 -4.86 6.34
N GLU A 351 -25.99 -4.47 6.44
CA GLU A 351 -26.39 -3.07 6.30
C GLU A 351 -25.74 -2.19 7.39
N ALA A 352 -25.75 -2.64 8.63
CA ALA A 352 -25.11 -1.91 9.73
C ALA A 352 -23.59 -1.78 9.52
N MET A 353 -22.91 -2.86 9.11
CA MET A 353 -21.48 -2.85 8.82
C MET A 353 -21.14 -1.97 7.62
N SER A 354 -21.96 -1.97 6.57
CA SER A 354 -21.80 -1.10 5.40
C SER A 354 -21.79 0.39 5.80
N LYS A 355 -22.78 0.81 6.58
CA LYS A 355 -22.87 2.19 7.08
C LYS A 355 -21.65 2.56 7.96
N ALA A 356 -21.25 1.66 8.84
CA ALA A 356 -20.09 1.85 9.72
C ALA A 356 -18.77 1.91 8.91
N SER A 357 -18.62 1.08 7.89
CA SER A 357 -17.47 1.08 6.96
C SER A 357 -17.34 2.41 6.22
N LEU A 358 -18.43 2.91 5.64
CA LEU A 358 -18.46 4.20 4.94
C LEU A 358 -18.05 5.35 5.86
N GLU A 359 -18.59 5.39 7.07
CA GLU A 359 -18.27 6.45 8.03
C GLU A 359 -16.81 6.36 8.49
N ARG A 360 -16.32 5.15 8.80
CA ARG A 360 -14.94 4.93 9.23
C ARG A 360 -13.93 5.29 8.15
N SER A 361 -14.24 5.02 6.89
CA SER A 361 -13.35 5.29 5.76
C SER A 361 -13.00 6.78 5.62
N LYS A 362 -13.88 7.69 6.03
CA LYS A 362 -13.66 9.15 5.95
C LYS A 362 -12.41 9.62 6.70
N LEU A 363 -11.94 8.85 7.68
CA LEU A 363 -10.71 9.17 8.42
C LEU A 363 -9.44 8.98 7.56
N PHE A 364 -9.54 8.27 6.45
CA PHE A 364 -8.42 7.89 5.58
C PHE A 364 -8.48 8.60 4.22
N ASP A 365 -8.99 9.83 4.21
CA ASP A 365 -9.03 10.64 2.99
C ASP A 365 -7.68 11.28 2.68
N LYS A 366 -7.36 11.36 1.38
CA LYS A 366 -6.09 11.87 0.86
C LYS A 366 -5.77 13.30 1.33
N ASP A 367 -6.77 14.19 1.41
CA ASP A 367 -6.55 15.59 1.82
C ASP A 367 -6.29 15.68 3.33
N THR A 368 -7.00 14.87 4.13
CA THR A 368 -6.76 14.74 5.57
C THR A 368 -5.35 14.18 5.83
N TYR A 369 -4.93 13.16 5.08
CA TYR A 369 -3.57 12.61 5.15
C TYR A 369 -2.52 13.68 4.87
N ALA A 370 -2.63 14.39 3.75
CA ALA A 370 -1.67 15.41 3.34
C ALA A 370 -1.57 16.55 4.36
N LYS A 371 -2.72 17.06 4.84
CA LYS A 371 -2.79 18.07 5.89
C LYS A 371 -2.10 17.61 7.17
N ASN A 372 -2.39 16.39 7.62
CA ASN A 372 -1.80 15.83 8.84
C ASN A 372 -0.29 15.65 8.69
N LEU A 373 0.18 15.19 7.52
CA LEU A 373 1.61 15.03 7.24
C LEU A 373 2.35 16.37 7.33
N PHE A 374 1.89 17.41 6.65
CA PHE A 374 2.52 18.73 6.69
C PHE A 374 2.48 19.33 8.11
N SER A 375 1.33 19.27 8.77
CA SER A 375 1.21 19.74 10.15
C SER A 375 2.15 19.00 11.12
N ALA A 376 2.30 17.69 10.95
CA ALA A 376 3.22 16.90 11.78
C ALA A 376 4.69 17.29 11.54
N ILE A 377 5.07 17.55 10.29
CA ILE A 377 6.42 17.99 9.92
C ILE A 377 6.69 19.37 10.54
N GLU A 378 5.79 20.32 10.35
CA GLU A 378 5.95 21.70 10.87
C GLU A 378 5.96 21.78 12.40
N MET A 379 5.04 21.10 13.09
CA MET A 379 4.86 21.23 14.54
C MET A 379 5.81 20.34 15.35
N SER A 380 6.31 19.28 14.77
CA SER A 380 7.00 18.23 15.53
C SER A 380 8.48 18.12 15.21
N PHE A 381 8.90 18.64 14.06
CA PHE A 381 10.26 18.49 13.57
C PHE A 381 10.91 19.82 13.13
N SER A 382 10.21 20.95 13.27
CA SER A 382 10.76 22.30 13.08
C SER A 382 11.56 22.81 14.29
#